data_ca525b0d6791a26fdddcc24fa210ba5d
#
_entry.id   ca525b0d6791a26fdddcc24fa210ba5d
#
_cell.length_a   1.000
_cell.length_b   1.000
_cell.length_c   1.000
_cell.angle_alpha   90.00
_cell.angle_beta   90.00
_cell.angle_gamma   90.00
#
_symmetry.space_group_name_H-M   'P 1'
#
loop_
_entity.id
_entity.type
_entity.pdbx_description
1 polymer ?
#
loop_
_entity_poly.entity_id
_entity_poly.type
_entity_poly.pdbx_seq_one_letter_code
_entity_poly.pdbx_strand_id
1 'polypeptide(L)'
;MFKLLAILIMTLDHIGHYLGATGLLPDTVVLILRLIGRLSFPMFVWLLALGYERTGNLILYFLRLVGVGLLTQAADIMLNRFLGNPLPGANILFSLAVYLVALCALNLAIDSGRSMMLTMQMSAPYAENLKLPVDQTVRVNFNRFEMPARLGLIIGILMLIICVVVTVVADLMYGLYGLAMALLFGLYRRFAGGDDPLNRSGLRAAYYRNLSCLYLAFCLLALLVDWLIKKQDFSSALLQFAAVGAVALFPLSAKEPKPRPLLRYLFYFYYPAHILLLQIIAALLSGKL
;
A
#
# COMPACT_ATOMS: atom_id res chain seq x y z
N MET A 1 13.70 -2.40 -11.52
CA MET A 1 13.97 -0.95 -11.72
C MET A 1 12.97 -0.07 -10.98
N PHE A 2 11.67 -0.33 -11.11
CA PHE A 2 10.61 0.46 -10.45
C PHE A 2 10.74 0.51 -8.91
N LYS A 3 11.04 -0.63 -8.29
CA LYS A 3 11.25 -0.73 -6.84
C LYS A 3 12.44 0.10 -6.34
N LEU A 4 13.56 0.08 -7.09
CA LEU A 4 14.74 0.90 -6.76
C LEU A 4 14.43 2.39 -6.89
N LEU A 5 13.67 2.77 -7.92
CA LEU A 5 13.21 4.15 -8.09
C LEU A 5 12.32 4.60 -6.92
N ALA A 6 11.38 3.75 -6.48
CA ALA A 6 10.53 4.05 -5.32
C ALA A 6 11.35 4.28 -4.05
N ILE A 7 12.39 3.46 -3.81
CA ILE A 7 13.30 3.59 -2.68
C ILE A 7 14.10 4.89 -2.77
N LEU A 8 14.66 5.20 -3.94
CA LEU A 8 15.42 6.43 -4.15
C LEU A 8 14.57 7.67 -3.88
N ILE A 9 13.36 7.70 -4.42
CA ILE A 9 12.40 8.79 -4.20
C ILE A 9 12.02 8.91 -2.71
N MET A 10 11.81 7.78 -2.04
CA MET A 10 11.56 7.76 -0.58
C MET A 10 12.75 8.32 0.21
N THR A 11 13.97 7.98 -0.19
CA THR A 11 15.17 8.49 0.46
C THR A 11 15.30 10.00 0.30
N LEU A 12 14.98 10.55 -0.88
CA LEU A 12 14.92 12.00 -1.11
C LEU A 12 13.90 12.69 -0.21
N ASP A 13 12.72 12.07 -0.01
CA ASP A 13 11.71 12.58 0.94
C ASP A 13 12.25 12.65 2.36
N HIS A 14 12.92 11.59 2.82
CA HIS A 14 13.48 11.54 4.17
C HIS A 14 14.67 12.47 4.35
N ILE A 15 15.51 12.68 3.32
CA ILE A 15 16.54 13.72 3.32
C ILE A 15 15.89 15.09 3.54
N GLY A 16 14.86 15.42 2.75
CA GLY A 16 14.12 16.66 2.92
C GLY A 16 13.47 16.81 4.31
N HIS A 17 13.00 15.70 4.88
CA HIS A 17 12.38 15.68 6.20
C HIS A 17 13.40 15.91 7.33
N TYR A 18 14.43 15.07 7.41
CA TYR A 18 15.39 15.08 8.53
C TYR A 18 16.40 16.22 8.43
N LEU A 19 16.98 16.46 7.25
CA LEU A 19 17.96 17.54 7.09
C LEU A 19 17.30 18.91 6.95
N GLY A 20 16.07 18.98 6.41
CA GLY A 20 15.27 20.22 6.43
C GLY A 20 15.01 20.73 7.85
N ALA A 21 14.76 19.82 8.80
CA ALA A 21 14.53 20.16 10.20
C ALA A 21 15.77 20.76 10.90
N THR A 22 16.99 20.57 10.35
CA THR A 22 18.21 21.19 10.90
C THR A 22 18.43 22.64 10.49
N GLY A 23 17.64 23.14 9.53
CA GLY A 23 17.82 24.48 8.95
C GLY A 23 19.02 24.63 8.00
N LEU A 24 19.73 23.55 7.70
CA LEU A 24 20.90 23.58 6.79
C LEU A 24 20.53 23.62 5.32
N LEU A 25 19.34 23.15 4.99
CA LEU A 25 18.83 23.16 3.63
C LEU A 25 17.92 24.36 3.41
N PRO A 26 18.07 25.07 2.27
CA PRO A 26 17.11 26.13 1.89
C PRO A 26 15.69 25.58 1.80
N ASP A 27 14.68 26.33 2.23
CA ASP A 27 13.27 25.92 2.23
C ASP A 27 12.79 25.45 0.84
N THR A 28 13.27 26.09 -0.22
CA THR A 28 12.98 25.70 -1.60
C THR A 28 13.48 24.29 -1.92
N VAL A 29 14.68 23.93 -1.45
CA VAL A 29 15.25 22.59 -1.65
C VAL A 29 14.45 21.57 -0.87
N VAL A 30 14.11 21.87 0.39
CA VAL A 30 13.25 21.01 1.22
C VAL A 30 11.92 20.76 0.52
N LEU A 31 11.27 21.82 0.02
CA LEU A 31 9.99 21.72 -0.69
C LEU A 31 10.10 20.82 -1.92
N ILE A 32 11.14 20.97 -2.74
CA ILE A 32 11.35 20.16 -3.95
C ILE A 32 11.54 18.68 -3.56
N LEU A 33 12.38 18.40 -2.55
CA LEU A 33 12.62 17.03 -2.09
C LEU A 33 11.33 16.38 -1.56
N ARG A 34 10.53 17.13 -0.82
CA ARG A 34 9.23 16.67 -0.29
C ARG A 34 8.19 16.47 -1.39
N LEU A 35 8.14 17.33 -2.41
CA LEU A 35 7.26 17.16 -3.57
C LEU A 35 7.59 15.89 -4.36
N ILE A 36 8.87 15.68 -4.66
CA ILE A 36 9.33 14.45 -5.32
C ILE A 36 9.02 13.25 -4.44
N GLY A 37 9.27 13.35 -3.15
CA GLY A 37 9.04 12.30 -2.17
C GLY A 37 7.61 11.79 -2.14
N ARG A 38 6.61 12.63 -2.41
CA ARG A 38 5.20 12.25 -2.45
C ARG A 38 4.87 11.17 -3.48
N LEU A 39 5.70 11.02 -4.50
CA LEU A 39 5.55 9.97 -5.50
C LEU A 39 5.83 8.57 -4.93
N SER A 40 6.62 8.46 -3.87
CA SER A 40 7.05 7.17 -3.32
C SER A 40 5.90 6.34 -2.75
N PHE A 41 5.00 6.97 -2.00
CA PHE A 41 3.91 6.27 -1.32
C PHE A 41 2.98 5.52 -2.28
N PRO A 42 2.37 6.14 -3.32
CA PRO A 42 1.56 5.40 -4.28
C PRO A 42 2.36 4.32 -5.03
N MET A 43 3.66 4.52 -5.26
CA MET A 43 4.51 3.48 -5.84
C MET A 43 4.63 2.27 -4.91
N PHE A 44 4.80 2.46 -3.59
CA PHE A 44 4.84 1.37 -2.62
C PHE A 44 3.49 0.67 -2.47
N VAL A 45 2.38 1.40 -2.46
CA VAL A 45 1.03 0.82 -2.43
C VAL A 45 0.76 0.01 -3.69
N TRP A 46 1.18 0.49 -4.87
CA TRP A 46 1.12 -0.28 -6.12
C TRP A 46 1.96 -1.55 -6.05
N LEU A 47 3.20 -1.47 -5.55
CA LEU A 47 4.08 -2.63 -5.33
C LEU A 47 3.50 -3.62 -4.31
N LEU A 48 2.75 -3.14 -3.30
CA LEU A 48 2.05 -3.99 -2.35
C LEU A 48 0.95 -4.80 -3.04
N ALA A 49 0.11 -4.16 -3.87
CA ALA A 49 -0.93 -4.83 -4.65
C ALA A 49 -0.33 -5.86 -5.63
N LEU A 50 0.76 -5.51 -6.30
CA LEU A 50 1.53 -6.42 -7.16
C LEU A 50 2.13 -7.59 -6.36
N GLY A 51 2.65 -7.31 -5.18
CA GLY A 51 3.22 -8.29 -4.26
C GLY A 51 2.17 -9.25 -3.72
N TYR A 52 0.97 -8.76 -3.43
CA TYR A 52 -0.17 -9.55 -3.01
C TYR A 52 -0.51 -10.65 -4.04
N GLU A 53 -0.59 -10.30 -5.32
CA GLU A 53 -0.90 -11.27 -6.39
C GLU A 53 0.22 -12.30 -6.62
N ARG A 54 1.47 -11.87 -6.46
CA ARG A 54 2.65 -12.69 -6.76
C ARG A 54 3.14 -13.53 -5.58
N THR A 55 2.59 -13.34 -4.37
CA THR A 55 3.05 -14.05 -3.19
C THR A 55 2.42 -15.44 -3.10
N GLY A 56 3.22 -16.46 -2.84
CA GLY A 56 2.74 -17.81 -2.54
C GLY A 56 2.38 -18.00 -1.06
N ASN A 57 2.77 -17.06 -0.17
CA ASN A 57 2.48 -17.14 1.27
C ASN A 57 2.24 -15.75 1.84
N LEU A 58 0.98 -15.43 2.05
CA LEU A 58 0.53 -14.14 2.53
C LEU A 58 0.89 -13.91 4.00
N ILE A 59 0.82 -14.96 4.82
CA ILE A 59 1.16 -14.90 6.24
C ILE A 59 2.63 -14.50 6.40
N LEU A 60 3.53 -15.14 5.66
CA LEU A 60 4.95 -14.77 5.69
C LEU A 60 5.19 -13.35 5.16
N TYR A 61 4.40 -12.89 4.20
CA TYR A 61 4.51 -11.51 3.71
C TYR A 61 4.08 -10.52 4.80
N PHE A 62 2.95 -10.76 5.44
CA PHE A 62 2.45 -9.96 6.58
C PHE A 62 3.46 -9.96 7.74
N LEU A 63 3.95 -11.13 8.17
CA LEU A 63 4.90 -11.25 9.28
C LEU A 63 6.22 -10.51 8.99
N ARG A 64 6.68 -10.47 7.74
CA ARG A 64 7.86 -9.68 7.37
C ARG A 64 7.61 -8.19 7.51
N LEU A 65 6.44 -7.69 7.05
CA LEU A 65 6.11 -6.26 7.19
C LEU A 65 6.01 -5.86 8.66
N VAL A 66 5.30 -6.66 9.47
CA VAL A 66 5.16 -6.40 10.91
C VAL A 66 6.50 -6.54 11.63
N GLY A 67 7.27 -7.59 11.36
CA GLY A 67 8.56 -7.83 12.03
C GLY A 67 9.56 -6.72 11.76
N VAL A 68 9.73 -6.32 10.50
CA VAL A 68 10.60 -5.19 10.14
C VAL A 68 10.02 -3.88 10.68
N GLY A 69 8.68 -3.72 10.69
CA GLY A 69 8.01 -2.58 11.29
C GLY A 69 8.31 -2.44 12.78
N LEU A 70 8.22 -3.53 13.54
CA LEU A 70 8.55 -3.54 14.97
C LEU A 70 10.03 -3.22 15.24
N LEU A 71 10.94 -3.81 14.48
CA LEU A 71 12.38 -3.51 14.60
C LEU A 71 12.67 -2.03 14.31
N THR A 72 12.08 -1.50 13.23
CA THR A 72 12.24 -0.08 12.88
C THR A 72 11.68 0.82 13.96
N GLN A 73 10.47 0.52 14.44
CA GLN A 73 9.81 1.32 15.48
C GLN A 73 10.58 1.33 16.78
N ALA A 74 11.09 0.16 17.21
CA ALA A 74 11.90 0.06 18.42
C ALA A 74 13.20 0.87 18.31
N ALA A 75 13.91 0.74 17.19
CA ALA A 75 15.16 1.48 16.96
C ALA A 75 14.90 3.00 16.86
N ASP A 76 13.82 3.41 16.20
CA ASP A 76 13.42 4.81 16.07
C ASP A 76 13.05 5.43 17.43
N ILE A 77 12.27 4.72 18.25
CA ILE A 77 11.93 5.14 19.62
C ILE A 77 13.20 5.27 20.47
N MET A 78 14.09 4.28 20.41
CA MET A 78 15.34 4.31 21.21
C MET A 78 16.21 5.51 20.82
N LEU A 79 16.38 5.76 19.52
CA LEU A 79 17.20 6.86 19.04
C LEU A 79 16.58 8.22 19.39
N ASN A 80 15.27 8.39 19.19
CA ASN A 80 14.59 9.63 19.54
C ASN A 80 14.62 9.93 21.05
N ARG A 81 14.48 8.90 21.90
CA ARG A 81 14.68 9.05 23.35
C ARG A 81 16.08 9.49 23.72
N PHE A 82 17.10 8.89 23.07
CA PHE A 82 18.49 9.23 23.31
C PHE A 82 18.79 10.69 22.90
N LEU A 83 18.19 11.15 21.78
CA LEU A 83 18.36 12.50 21.25
C LEU A 83 17.45 13.55 21.93
N GLY A 84 16.60 13.15 22.86
CA GLY A 84 15.63 14.06 23.51
C GLY A 84 14.54 14.57 22.56
N ASN A 85 14.30 13.87 21.46
CA ASN A 85 13.26 14.21 20.49
C ASN A 85 11.89 13.62 20.92
N PRO A 86 10.77 14.18 20.41
CA PRO A 86 9.45 13.58 20.59
C PRO A 86 9.39 12.16 20.02
N LEU A 87 8.55 11.31 20.64
CA LEU A 87 8.40 9.94 20.19
C LEU A 87 7.78 9.91 18.77
N PRO A 88 8.29 9.06 17.89
CA PRO A 88 7.76 8.92 16.54
C PRO A 88 6.38 8.26 16.56
N GLY A 89 5.52 8.64 15.62
CA GLY A 89 4.28 7.92 15.31
C GLY A 89 4.52 6.53 14.75
N ALA A 90 3.45 5.81 14.45
CA ALA A 90 3.54 4.49 13.82
C ALA A 90 4.20 4.57 12.44
N ASN A 91 5.17 3.69 12.15
CA ASN A 91 5.83 3.70 10.85
C ASN A 91 4.94 3.11 9.73
N ILE A 92 5.27 3.45 8.49
CA ILE A 92 4.51 3.09 7.28
C ILE A 92 4.36 1.57 7.07
N LEU A 93 5.24 0.74 7.62
CA LEU A 93 5.18 -0.71 7.44
C LEU A 93 3.94 -1.32 8.13
N PHE A 94 3.49 -0.74 9.24
CA PHE A 94 2.23 -1.15 9.87
C PHE A 94 1.04 -0.80 8.99
N SER A 95 1.02 0.38 8.38
CA SER A 95 -0.01 0.75 7.41
C SER A 95 -0.05 -0.22 6.24
N LEU A 96 1.11 -0.54 5.64
CA LEU A 96 1.21 -1.50 4.54
C LEU A 96 0.78 -2.91 4.96
N ALA A 97 1.05 -3.33 6.20
CA ALA A 97 0.59 -4.62 6.72
C ALA A 97 -0.94 -4.67 6.82
N VAL A 98 -1.58 -3.63 7.33
CA VAL A 98 -3.05 -3.51 7.38
C VAL A 98 -3.65 -3.47 5.97
N TYR A 99 -3.04 -2.72 5.04
CA TYR A 99 -3.49 -2.66 3.64
C TYR A 99 -3.36 -4.02 2.94
N LEU A 100 -2.33 -4.81 3.27
CA LEU A 100 -2.19 -6.18 2.76
C LEU A 100 -3.34 -7.08 3.24
N VAL A 101 -3.71 -6.98 4.52
CA VAL A 101 -4.86 -7.71 5.09
C VAL A 101 -6.17 -7.26 4.44
N ALA A 102 -6.33 -5.95 4.21
CA ALA A 102 -7.51 -5.41 3.55
C ALA A 102 -7.65 -5.90 2.10
N LEU A 103 -6.55 -6.00 1.34
CA LEU A 103 -6.54 -6.60 0.00
C LEU A 103 -6.97 -8.07 0.04
N CYS A 104 -6.51 -8.83 1.02
CA CYS A 104 -6.93 -10.22 1.21
C CYS A 104 -8.42 -10.30 1.52
N ALA A 105 -8.90 -9.51 2.47
CA ALA A 105 -10.30 -9.45 2.89
C ALA A 105 -11.23 -9.07 1.74
N LEU A 106 -10.84 -8.07 0.94
CA LEU A 106 -11.58 -7.63 -0.24
C LEU A 106 -11.69 -8.76 -1.28
N ASN A 107 -10.58 -9.42 -1.59
CA ASN A 107 -10.59 -10.52 -2.56
C ASN A 107 -11.43 -11.70 -2.06
N LEU A 108 -11.33 -12.05 -0.77
CA LEU A 108 -12.16 -13.09 -0.16
C LEU A 108 -13.65 -12.75 -0.25
N ALA A 109 -14.04 -11.51 0.06
CA ALA A 109 -15.45 -11.08 -0.03
C ALA A 109 -15.97 -11.13 -1.47
N ILE A 110 -15.17 -10.66 -2.44
CA ILE A 110 -15.56 -10.68 -3.86
C ILE A 110 -15.68 -12.12 -4.39
N ASP A 111 -14.70 -13.02 -4.08
CA ASP A 111 -14.73 -14.41 -4.53
C ASP A 111 -15.92 -15.16 -3.93
N SER A 112 -16.18 -14.92 -2.66
CA SER A 112 -17.32 -15.50 -1.93
C SER A 112 -18.65 -15.02 -2.51
N GLY A 113 -18.82 -13.73 -2.73
CA GLY A 113 -20.01 -13.15 -3.34
C GLY A 113 -20.25 -13.68 -4.76
N ARG A 114 -19.18 -13.78 -5.57
CA ARG A 114 -19.23 -14.34 -6.92
C ARG A 114 -19.64 -15.81 -6.91
N SER A 115 -19.07 -16.61 -6.01
CA SER A 115 -19.42 -18.03 -5.84
C SER A 115 -20.91 -18.20 -5.48
N MET A 116 -21.41 -17.40 -4.53
CA MET A 116 -22.83 -17.42 -4.16
C MET A 116 -23.74 -17.02 -5.32
N MET A 117 -23.39 -15.99 -6.09
CA MET A 117 -24.17 -15.53 -7.23
C MET A 117 -24.26 -16.59 -8.34
N LEU A 118 -23.15 -17.27 -8.64
CA LEU A 118 -23.13 -18.38 -9.60
C LEU A 118 -23.98 -19.56 -9.12
N THR A 119 -23.97 -19.89 -7.83
CA THR A 119 -24.80 -20.95 -7.26
C THR A 119 -26.29 -20.60 -7.40
N MET A 120 -26.68 -19.34 -7.15
CA MET A 120 -28.07 -18.89 -7.31
C MET A 120 -28.54 -18.97 -8.77
N GLN A 121 -27.68 -18.60 -9.73
CA GLN A 121 -28.02 -18.67 -11.16
C GLN A 121 -28.13 -20.09 -11.69
N MET A 122 -27.32 -21.03 -11.19
CA MET A 122 -27.36 -22.44 -11.58
C MET A 122 -28.52 -23.19 -10.91
N SER A 123 -28.98 -22.75 -9.75
CA SER A 123 -30.02 -23.45 -8.98
C SER A 123 -31.46 -23.28 -9.52
N ALA A 124 -31.71 -22.28 -10.38
CA ALA A 124 -33.10 -22.02 -10.82
C ALA A 124 -33.70 -23.01 -11.83
N PRO A 125 -33.01 -23.55 -12.85
CA PRO A 125 -33.59 -24.59 -13.72
C PRO A 125 -32.92 -25.97 -13.70
N TYR A 126 -31.71 -26.13 -13.14
CA TYR A 126 -30.92 -27.37 -13.23
C TYR A 126 -30.64 -28.10 -11.92
N ALA A 127 -30.95 -27.48 -10.78
CA ALA A 127 -30.58 -28.02 -9.46
C ALA A 127 -31.38 -29.25 -9.04
N GLU A 128 -32.57 -29.45 -9.61
CA GLU A 128 -33.42 -30.59 -9.27
C GLU A 128 -32.87 -31.91 -9.82
N ASN A 129 -32.09 -31.87 -10.91
CA ASN A 129 -31.57 -33.06 -11.60
C ASN A 129 -30.07 -33.37 -11.33
N LEU A 130 -29.30 -32.40 -10.85
CA LEU A 130 -27.91 -32.56 -10.47
C LEU A 130 -27.82 -32.28 -8.98
N LYS A 131 -27.61 -33.32 -8.18
CA LYS A 131 -27.26 -33.23 -6.74
C LYS A 131 -25.93 -32.49 -6.57
N LEU A 132 -25.87 -31.21 -6.99
CA LEU A 132 -24.71 -30.37 -6.78
C LEU A 132 -24.66 -29.93 -5.31
N PRO A 133 -23.50 -29.98 -4.65
CA PRO A 133 -23.38 -29.53 -3.27
C PRO A 133 -23.81 -28.06 -3.18
N VAL A 134 -24.77 -27.79 -2.31
CA VAL A 134 -25.37 -26.46 -2.05
C VAL A 134 -24.36 -25.47 -1.48
N ASP A 135 -23.21 -25.92 -1.04
CA ASP A 135 -22.12 -25.10 -0.49
C ASP A 135 -20.89 -25.17 -1.40
N GLN A 136 -20.76 -24.22 -2.31
CA GLN A 136 -19.50 -24.02 -3.00
C GLN A 136 -18.46 -23.47 -2.02
N THR A 137 -17.30 -24.12 -2.00
CA THR A 137 -16.17 -23.66 -1.22
C THR A 137 -15.37 -22.62 -2.00
N VAL A 138 -14.88 -21.60 -1.29
CA VAL A 138 -13.97 -20.59 -1.81
C VAL A 138 -12.58 -20.83 -1.25
N ARG A 139 -11.57 -20.80 -2.12
CA ARG A 139 -10.18 -20.89 -1.70
C ARG A 139 -9.73 -19.55 -1.16
N VAL A 140 -9.33 -19.56 0.10
CA VAL A 140 -8.60 -18.43 0.66
C VAL A 140 -7.15 -18.51 0.17
N ASN A 141 -6.57 -17.38 -0.20
CA ASN A 141 -5.16 -17.30 -0.65
C ASN A 141 -4.15 -17.62 0.47
N PHE A 142 -4.65 -18.16 1.60
CA PHE A 142 -3.89 -18.76 2.70
C PHE A 142 -3.76 -20.25 2.46
N ASN A 143 -2.70 -20.67 1.75
CA ASN A 143 -2.24 -22.07 1.72
C ASN A 143 -3.34 -23.15 1.82
N ARG A 144 -4.12 -23.34 0.77
CA ARG A 144 -5.05 -24.47 0.62
C ARG A 144 -6.25 -24.53 1.57
N PHE A 145 -6.56 -23.47 2.30
CA PHE A 145 -7.73 -23.45 3.14
C PHE A 145 -8.98 -23.15 2.29
N GLU A 146 -9.92 -24.10 2.29
CA GLU A 146 -11.22 -23.95 1.63
C GLU A 146 -12.28 -23.69 2.70
N MET A 147 -13.17 -22.74 2.46
CA MET A 147 -14.27 -22.44 3.37
C MET A 147 -15.58 -22.24 2.59
N PRO A 148 -16.76 -22.44 3.22
CA PRO A 148 -18.04 -22.13 2.62
C PRO A 148 -18.11 -20.67 2.17
N ALA A 149 -18.68 -20.40 0.99
CA ALA A 149 -18.73 -19.06 0.42
C ALA A 149 -19.44 -18.06 1.33
N ARG A 150 -20.52 -18.47 2.03
CA ARG A 150 -21.22 -17.62 3.00
C ARG A 150 -20.31 -17.17 4.15
N LEU A 151 -19.57 -18.11 4.70
CA LEU A 151 -18.60 -17.83 5.77
C LEU A 151 -17.47 -16.93 5.27
N GLY A 152 -16.95 -17.19 4.06
CA GLY A 152 -15.93 -16.36 3.42
C GLY A 152 -16.37 -14.92 3.21
N LEU A 153 -17.64 -14.69 2.82
CA LEU A 153 -18.19 -13.35 2.67
C LEU A 153 -18.26 -12.60 4.01
N ILE A 154 -18.78 -13.26 5.05
CA ILE A 154 -18.87 -12.68 6.40
C ILE A 154 -17.48 -12.32 6.93
N ILE A 155 -16.53 -13.26 6.86
CA ILE A 155 -15.15 -13.06 7.31
C ILE A 155 -14.49 -11.93 6.52
N GLY A 156 -14.64 -11.90 5.19
CA GLY A 156 -14.08 -10.86 4.35
C GLY A 156 -14.59 -9.46 4.72
N ILE A 157 -15.90 -9.31 4.94
CA ILE A 157 -16.50 -8.03 5.35
C ILE A 157 -16.03 -7.64 6.75
N LEU A 158 -16.04 -8.57 7.72
CA LEU A 158 -15.59 -8.29 9.08
C LEU A 158 -14.11 -7.88 9.12
N MET A 159 -13.24 -8.55 8.36
CA MET A 159 -11.83 -8.19 8.25
C MET A 159 -11.65 -6.80 7.62
N LEU A 160 -12.45 -6.41 6.62
CA LEU A 160 -12.40 -5.05 6.07
C LEU A 160 -12.79 -4.01 7.10
N ILE A 161 -13.86 -4.25 7.88
CA ILE A 161 -14.29 -3.36 8.96
C ILE A 161 -13.17 -3.24 10.00
N ILE A 162 -12.56 -4.35 10.41
CA ILE A 162 -11.43 -4.34 11.35
C ILE A 162 -10.26 -3.53 10.79
N CYS A 163 -9.91 -3.67 9.51
CA CYS A 163 -8.84 -2.89 8.88
C CYS A 163 -9.15 -1.38 8.93
N VAL A 164 -10.39 -0.96 8.68
CA VAL A 164 -10.82 0.44 8.79
C VAL A 164 -10.67 0.93 10.24
N VAL A 165 -11.19 0.16 11.21
CA VAL A 165 -11.12 0.52 12.65
C VAL A 165 -9.66 0.62 13.09
N VAL A 166 -8.83 -0.37 12.79
CA VAL A 166 -7.40 -0.35 13.14
C VAL A 166 -6.69 0.85 12.51
N THR A 167 -7.00 1.16 11.25
CA THR A 167 -6.40 2.31 10.55
C THR A 167 -6.69 3.63 11.27
N VAL A 168 -7.92 3.79 11.77
CA VAL A 168 -8.36 5.01 12.47
C VAL A 168 -7.87 5.05 13.92
N VAL A 169 -8.07 3.95 14.66
CA VAL A 169 -7.75 3.90 16.10
C VAL A 169 -6.24 3.94 16.37
N ALA A 170 -5.45 3.27 15.53
CA ALA A 170 -4.00 3.26 15.67
C ALA A 170 -3.31 4.47 14.99
N ASP A 171 -4.07 5.43 14.46
CA ASP A 171 -3.59 6.62 13.75
C ASP A 171 -2.47 6.27 12.76
N LEU A 172 -2.75 5.29 11.90
CA LEU A 172 -1.77 4.78 10.96
C LEU A 172 -1.39 5.83 9.92
N MET A 173 -0.10 5.86 9.56
CA MET A 173 0.41 6.76 8.54
C MET A 173 -0.39 6.65 7.23
N TYR A 174 -0.77 7.79 6.65
CA TYR A 174 -1.69 7.93 5.51
C TYR A 174 -3.13 7.47 5.77
N GLY A 175 -3.47 6.91 6.91
CA GLY A 175 -4.83 6.64 7.37
C GLY A 175 -5.75 5.99 6.33
N LEU A 176 -6.99 6.44 6.28
CA LEU A 176 -8.01 5.96 5.34
C LEU A 176 -7.68 6.26 3.88
N TYR A 177 -6.94 7.35 3.59
CA TYR A 177 -6.50 7.67 2.24
C TYR A 177 -5.62 6.56 1.66
N GLY A 178 -4.64 6.09 2.43
CA GLY A 178 -3.75 5.00 2.00
C GLY A 178 -4.48 3.67 1.88
N LEU A 179 -5.42 3.38 2.81
CA LEU A 179 -6.24 2.18 2.76
C LEU A 179 -7.12 2.16 1.48
N ALA A 180 -7.82 3.27 1.21
CA ALA A 180 -8.67 3.40 0.03
C ALA A 180 -7.84 3.29 -1.27
N MET A 181 -6.64 3.88 -1.31
CA MET A 181 -5.71 3.74 -2.44
C MET A 181 -5.29 2.29 -2.65
N ALA A 182 -4.99 1.54 -1.59
CA ALA A 182 -4.62 0.13 -1.69
C ALA A 182 -5.77 -0.72 -2.25
N LEU A 183 -6.99 -0.49 -1.75
CA LEU A 183 -8.19 -1.16 -2.25
C LEU A 183 -8.46 -0.80 -3.72
N LEU A 184 -8.32 0.48 -4.09
CA LEU A 184 -8.45 0.95 -5.47
C LEU A 184 -7.49 0.22 -6.42
N PHE A 185 -6.21 0.15 -6.06
CA PHE A 185 -5.21 -0.54 -6.87
C PHE A 185 -5.45 -2.05 -6.94
N GLY A 186 -5.87 -2.67 -5.83
CA GLY A 186 -6.23 -4.08 -5.81
C GLY A 186 -7.43 -4.39 -6.71
N LEU A 187 -8.50 -3.59 -6.63
CA LEU A 187 -9.67 -3.71 -7.49
C LEU A 187 -9.32 -3.49 -8.96
N TYR A 188 -8.56 -2.44 -9.25
CA TYR A 188 -8.15 -2.15 -10.61
C TYR A 188 -7.39 -3.32 -11.23
N ARG A 189 -6.38 -3.84 -10.52
CA ARG A 189 -5.61 -5.00 -10.98
C ARG A 189 -6.48 -6.23 -11.21
N ARG A 190 -7.41 -6.47 -10.30
CA ARG A 190 -8.31 -7.62 -10.38
C ARG A 190 -9.26 -7.56 -11.58
N PHE A 191 -9.88 -6.40 -11.85
CA PHE A 191 -10.91 -6.25 -12.88
C PHE A 191 -10.36 -5.82 -14.24
N ALA A 192 -9.25 -5.11 -14.28
CA ALA A 192 -8.62 -4.69 -15.53
C ALA A 192 -7.69 -5.75 -16.16
N GLY A 193 -7.58 -6.95 -15.55
CA GLY A 193 -6.95 -8.11 -16.19
C GLY A 193 -5.48 -8.34 -15.87
N GLY A 194 -4.95 -7.84 -14.76
CA GLY A 194 -3.61 -8.19 -14.27
C GLY A 194 -2.47 -7.99 -15.28
N ASP A 195 -1.44 -8.85 -15.21
CA ASP A 195 -0.24 -8.78 -16.07
C ASP A 195 -0.41 -9.48 -17.44
N ASP A 196 -1.42 -10.34 -17.62
CA ASP A 196 -1.59 -11.20 -18.79
C ASP A 196 -2.04 -10.48 -20.09
N PRO A 197 -2.92 -9.48 -20.05
CA PRO A 197 -3.28 -8.71 -21.25
C PRO A 197 -2.17 -7.79 -21.73
N LEU A 198 -1.10 -7.62 -20.95
CA LEU A 198 -0.05 -6.64 -21.18
C LEU A 198 0.98 -7.06 -22.26
N ASN A 199 0.84 -8.25 -22.81
CA ASN A 199 1.72 -8.72 -23.91
C ASN A 199 1.42 -8.04 -25.25
N ARG A 200 0.29 -7.33 -25.40
CA ARG A 200 -0.05 -6.53 -26.57
C ARG A 200 0.16 -5.04 -26.27
N SER A 201 1.03 -4.39 -27.02
CA SER A 201 1.44 -2.99 -26.79
C SER A 201 0.28 -1.99 -26.66
N GLY A 202 -0.77 -2.13 -27.46
CA GLY A 202 -1.94 -1.24 -27.43
C GLY A 202 -2.80 -1.40 -26.16
N LEU A 203 -3.01 -2.64 -25.71
CA LEU A 203 -3.75 -2.93 -24.48
C LEU A 203 -3.02 -2.42 -23.24
N ARG A 204 -1.69 -2.49 -23.26
CA ARG A 204 -0.85 -1.97 -22.19
C ARG A 204 -0.96 -0.46 -22.02
N ALA A 205 -0.94 0.29 -23.12
CA ALA A 205 -1.10 1.75 -23.08
C ALA A 205 -2.49 2.14 -22.52
N ALA A 206 -3.56 1.47 -22.97
CA ALA A 206 -4.90 1.69 -22.48
C ALA A 206 -5.03 1.35 -20.98
N TYR A 207 -4.43 0.25 -20.52
CA TYR A 207 -4.40 -0.14 -19.12
C TYR A 207 -3.83 0.97 -18.24
N TYR A 208 -2.61 1.45 -18.52
CA TYR A 208 -2.00 2.48 -17.69
C TYR A 208 -2.68 3.84 -17.83
N ARG A 209 -3.24 4.18 -19.01
CA ARG A 209 -4.04 5.39 -19.18
C ARG A 209 -5.29 5.37 -18.31
N ASN A 210 -6.03 4.26 -18.31
CA ASN A 210 -7.24 4.11 -17.49
C ASN A 210 -6.92 4.13 -16.00
N LEU A 211 -5.82 3.47 -15.58
CA LEU A 211 -5.31 3.57 -14.22
C LEU A 211 -5.00 5.01 -13.84
N SER A 212 -4.37 5.77 -14.76
CA SER A 212 -4.03 7.18 -14.55
C SER A 212 -5.27 8.02 -14.33
N CYS A 213 -6.30 7.86 -15.17
CA CYS A 213 -7.55 8.59 -15.03
C CYS A 213 -8.26 8.25 -13.72
N LEU A 214 -8.31 6.96 -13.35
CA LEU A 214 -8.94 6.51 -12.11
C LEU A 214 -8.21 7.05 -10.87
N TYR A 215 -6.89 6.99 -10.89
CA TYR A 215 -6.09 7.48 -9.77
C TYR A 215 -6.15 9.01 -9.66
N LEU A 216 -6.16 9.74 -10.78
CA LEU A 216 -6.37 11.18 -10.80
C LEU A 216 -7.73 11.53 -10.18
N ALA A 217 -8.80 10.86 -10.58
CA ALA A 217 -10.13 11.06 -10.01
C ALA A 217 -10.16 10.78 -8.49
N PHE A 218 -9.48 9.72 -8.05
CA PHE A 218 -9.31 9.41 -6.63
C PHE A 218 -8.58 10.52 -5.87
N CYS A 219 -7.49 11.05 -6.40
CA CYS A 219 -6.72 12.13 -5.78
C CYS A 219 -7.52 13.44 -5.72
N LEU A 220 -8.30 13.75 -6.77
CA LEU A 220 -9.20 14.92 -6.77
C LEU A 220 -10.31 14.77 -5.72
N LEU A 221 -10.89 13.58 -5.59
CA LEU A 221 -11.88 13.29 -4.56
C LEU A 221 -11.29 13.42 -3.16
N ALA A 222 -10.09 12.87 -2.94
CA ALA A 222 -9.40 12.96 -1.67
C ALA A 222 -9.08 14.42 -1.30
N LEU A 223 -8.61 15.23 -2.26
CA LEU A 223 -8.37 16.66 -2.09
C LEU A 223 -9.66 17.40 -1.71
N LEU A 224 -10.77 17.09 -2.38
CA LEU A 224 -12.07 17.68 -2.08
C LEU A 224 -12.53 17.32 -0.66
N VAL A 225 -12.38 16.05 -0.25
CA VAL A 225 -12.71 15.58 1.09
C VAL A 225 -11.85 16.27 2.15
N ASP A 226 -10.53 16.38 1.94
CA ASP A 226 -9.63 17.04 2.87
C ASP A 226 -9.95 18.55 2.99
N TRP A 227 -10.27 19.20 1.89
CA TRP A 227 -10.66 20.61 1.87
C TRP A 227 -12.02 20.86 2.57
N LEU A 228 -13.04 20.05 2.27
CA LEU A 228 -14.40 20.23 2.82
C LEU A 228 -14.51 19.80 4.29
N ILE A 229 -13.87 18.69 4.66
CA ILE A 229 -14.07 18.07 5.98
C ILE A 229 -13.01 18.53 6.96
N LYS A 230 -11.73 18.48 6.58
CA LYS A 230 -10.62 18.80 7.49
C LYS A 230 -10.27 20.28 7.54
N LYS A 231 -10.84 21.10 6.64
CA LYS A 231 -10.51 22.54 6.50
C LYS A 231 -9.00 22.79 6.45
N GLN A 232 -8.25 21.87 5.88
CA GLN A 232 -6.80 22.02 5.73
C GLN A 232 -6.47 23.12 4.75
N ASP A 233 -5.33 23.78 4.98
CA ASP A 233 -4.82 24.78 4.05
C ASP A 233 -4.62 24.16 2.66
N PHE A 234 -5.11 24.87 1.65
CA PHE A 234 -5.03 24.46 0.25
C PHE A 234 -3.61 24.07 -0.19
N SER A 235 -2.59 24.73 0.38
CA SER A 235 -1.17 24.46 0.11
C SER A 235 -0.74 23.06 0.55
N SER A 236 -1.19 22.57 1.69
CA SER A 236 -0.88 21.21 2.19
C SER A 236 -1.58 20.13 1.38
N ALA A 237 -2.83 20.38 0.96
CA ALA A 237 -3.58 19.51 0.08
C ALA A 237 -2.95 19.43 -1.32
N LEU A 238 -2.47 20.57 -1.87
CA LEU A 238 -1.78 20.62 -3.15
C LEU A 238 -0.46 19.84 -3.13
N LEU A 239 0.27 19.89 -2.02
CA LEU A 239 1.50 19.11 -1.84
C LEU A 239 1.20 17.59 -1.97
N GLN A 240 0.08 17.15 -1.42
CA GLN A 240 -0.34 15.76 -1.51
C GLN A 240 -0.80 15.37 -2.92
N PHE A 241 -1.32 16.34 -3.68
CA PHE A 241 -1.71 16.15 -5.08
C PHE A 241 -0.51 15.86 -6.00
N ALA A 242 0.71 16.26 -5.62
CA ALA A 242 1.93 15.90 -6.34
C ALA A 242 2.11 14.38 -6.49
N ALA A 243 1.52 13.58 -5.57
CA ALA A 243 1.50 12.12 -5.64
C ALA A 243 0.87 11.57 -6.94
N VAL A 244 0.01 12.36 -7.62
CA VAL A 244 -0.58 12.00 -8.92
C VAL A 244 0.51 11.73 -9.96
N GLY A 245 1.64 12.42 -9.90
CA GLY A 245 2.77 12.19 -10.81
C GLY A 245 3.32 10.77 -10.79
N ALA A 246 3.08 9.99 -9.74
CA ALA A 246 3.49 8.59 -9.64
C ALA A 246 2.90 7.71 -10.76
N VAL A 247 1.75 8.09 -11.30
CA VAL A 247 1.09 7.39 -12.40
C VAL A 247 1.99 7.26 -13.63
N ALA A 248 2.76 8.30 -13.95
CA ALA A 248 3.70 8.27 -15.07
C ALA A 248 4.78 7.19 -14.91
N LEU A 249 5.04 6.76 -13.68
CA LEU A 249 6.05 5.76 -13.33
C LEU A 249 5.51 4.32 -13.28
N PHE A 250 4.19 4.12 -13.12
CA PHE A 250 3.58 2.79 -13.02
C PHE A 250 3.88 1.86 -14.21
N PRO A 251 3.97 2.32 -15.48
CA PRO A 251 4.34 1.47 -16.60
C PRO A 251 5.71 0.78 -16.42
N LEU A 252 6.60 1.35 -15.63
CA LEU A 252 7.91 0.75 -15.32
C LEU A 252 7.79 -0.51 -14.45
N SER A 253 6.68 -0.65 -13.69
CA SER A 253 6.43 -1.80 -12.84
C SER A 253 6.12 -3.09 -13.62
N ALA A 254 5.65 -2.97 -14.86
CA ALA A 254 5.30 -4.12 -15.71
C ALA A 254 6.50 -5.04 -16.03
N LYS A 255 7.70 -4.47 -16.03
CA LYS A 255 8.96 -5.21 -16.29
C LYS A 255 9.68 -5.58 -14.99
N GLU A 256 9.01 -5.42 -13.82
CA GLU A 256 9.66 -5.71 -12.54
C GLU A 256 9.80 -7.23 -12.36
N PRO A 257 11.02 -7.76 -12.36
CA PRO A 257 11.23 -9.18 -12.16
C PRO A 257 10.89 -9.59 -10.71
N LYS A 258 10.56 -10.85 -10.49
CA LYS A 258 10.49 -11.38 -9.12
C LYS A 258 11.86 -11.15 -8.46
N PRO A 259 11.93 -10.49 -7.32
CA PRO A 259 13.20 -10.18 -6.68
C PRO A 259 13.91 -11.48 -6.25
N ARG A 260 15.22 -11.55 -6.51
CA ARG A 260 16.05 -12.62 -5.94
C ARG A 260 15.95 -12.59 -4.41
N PRO A 261 16.05 -13.74 -3.72
CA PRO A 261 15.89 -13.79 -2.26
C PRO A 261 16.75 -12.77 -1.51
N LEU A 262 18.03 -12.66 -1.87
CA LEU A 262 18.97 -11.72 -1.27
C LEU A 262 18.53 -10.24 -1.41
N LEU A 263 18.12 -9.83 -2.62
CA LEU A 263 17.63 -8.48 -2.89
C LEU A 263 16.34 -8.15 -2.10
N ARG A 264 15.49 -9.17 -1.85
CA ARG A 264 14.30 -9.00 -1.04
C ARG A 264 14.64 -8.59 0.40
N TYR A 265 15.60 -9.29 1.03
CA TYR A 265 16.04 -8.98 2.39
C TYR A 265 16.78 -7.64 2.46
N LEU A 266 17.58 -7.31 1.47
CA LEU A 266 18.26 -6.02 1.38
C LEU A 266 17.25 -4.85 1.43
N PHE A 267 16.11 -4.96 0.76
CA PHE A 267 15.08 -3.93 0.79
C PHE A 267 14.43 -3.77 2.17
N TYR A 268 14.21 -4.89 2.88
CA TYR A 268 13.68 -4.83 4.25
C TYR A 268 14.68 -4.22 5.23
N PHE A 269 15.98 -4.51 5.06
CA PHE A 269 17.02 -3.94 5.89
C PHE A 269 17.29 -2.46 5.59
N TYR A 270 17.19 -2.07 4.32
CA TYR A 270 17.39 -0.68 3.90
C TYR A 270 16.44 0.29 4.60
N TYR A 271 15.18 -0.13 4.81
CA TYR A 271 14.16 0.76 5.38
C TYR A 271 14.52 1.27 6.78
N PRO A 272 14.83 0.44 7.79
CA PRO A 272 15.30 0.95 9.07
C PRO A 272 16.66 1.66 8.97
N ALA A 273 17.59 1.11 8.19
CA ALA A 273 18.96 1.61 8.14
C ALA A 273 19.05 3.06 7.66
N HIS A 274 18.36 3.43 6.57
CA HIS A 274 18.43 4.79 6.04
C HIS A 274 17.74 5.82 6.95
N ILE A 275 16.64 5.46 7.64
CA ILE A 275 15.98 6.34 8.60
C ILE A 275 16.90 6.65 9.77
N LEU A 276 17.48 5.63 10.40
CA LEU A 276 18.40 5.79 11.51
C LEU A 276 19.65 6.59 11.12
N LEU A 277 20.21 6.28 9.94
CA LEU A 277 21.36 6.98 9.42
C LEU A 277 21.09 8.48 9.24
N LEU A 278 19.95 8.84 8.63
CA LEU A 278 19.57 10.24 8.41
C LEU A 278 19.31 10.99 9.72
N GLN A 279 18.71 10.33 10.70
CA GLN A 279 18.52 10.91 12.05
C GLN A 279 19.85 11.16 12.75
N ILE A 280 20.79 10.22 12.70
CA ILE A 280 22.12 10.37 13.28
C ILE A 280 22.86 11.54 12.59
N ILE A 281 22.84 11.59 11.26
CA ILE A 281 23.45 12.70 10.51
C ILE A 281 22.81 14.04 10.89
N ALA A 282 21.48 14.10 10.97
CA ALA A 282 20.79 15.33 11.37
C ALA A 282 21.13 15.75 12.81
N ALA A 283 21.28 14.79 13.74
CA ALA A 283 21.68 15.05 15.11
C ALA A 283 23.13 15.57 15.22
N LEU A 284 24.05 14.98 14.47
CA LEU A 284 25.45 15.44 14.39
C LEU A 284 25.53 16.88 13.84
N LEU A 285 24.81 17.15 12.75
CA LEU A 285 24.81 18.48 12.11
C LEU A 285 24.11 19.57 12.96
N SER A 286 23.18 19.19 13.83
CA SER A 286 22.50 20.09 14.75
C SER A 286 23.21 20.23 16.12
N GLY A 287 24.37 19.58 16.32
CA GLY A 287 25.11 19.64 17.58
C GLY A 287 24.43 18.94 18.77
N LYS A 288 23.55 17.95 18.50
CA LYS A 288 22.87 17.16 19.54
C LYS A 288 23.63 15.89 19.93
N LEU A 289 24.68 15.53 19.17
CA LEU A 289 25.59 14.42 19.41
C LEU A 289 27.01 14.91 19.56
#